data_d437794185082174f7882907b179a4f7
#
_entry.id   d437794185082174f7882907b179a4f7
#
_cell.length_a   1.000
_cell.length_b   1.000
_cell.length_c   1.000
_cell.angle_alpha   90.00
_cell.angle_beta   90.00
_cell.angle_gamma   90.00
#
_symmetry.space_group_name_H-M   'P 1'
#
loop_
_entity.id
_entity.type
_entity.pdbx_description
1 polymer ?
#
loop_
_entity_poly.entity_id
_entity_poly.type
_entity_poly.pdbx_seq_one_letter_code
_entity_poly.pdbx_strand_id
1 'polypeptide(L)'
;MTLGTQTWKEYYLCRSELEFRMESGRPEKDFICKAIAGHNGGIDELAYISTNECRFDGQEKSVVCTVSSDSTVRAWDVQEGTEVWSSPLQPAALVNLAAYPRLQLVVTVDKRGLIKTWKAENGRESASFSLPTSSSALQACDHPETPFLLVASAEGVMYALTVPQLQLLSWTSVFPSSPTSLLCSPDGQWVFASTQDSDLGPKVFYTQSLLCVVEDEPPVSTTLPVLLTSRACWAPDETARLMVMHRNSDNMRLAITTYELGTKQSRKGVDAVVQQIASFLLPDTMMPPHLMKGHGSQVVLLVSGLELVLFTIQGLQLAAFQDHQKPITSMWVDQSRVLTASFDLSLRVYMWNKENKFPVLKSCYHLLGGSHRWASGFTHVESNSVSIVGVEARSIGTSILRSYCFNVQHGSDDCVN
;
A
#
# COMPACT_ATOMS: atom_id res chain seq x y z
N MET A 1 -22.84 6.07 -7.56
CA MET A 1 -22.18 6.13 -8.89
C MET A 1 -22.88 7.20 -9.71
N THR A 2 -22.20 8.27 -10.01
CA THR A 2 -22.67 9.29 -10.96
C THR A 2 -22.08 8.92 -12.31
N LEU A 3 -22.94 8.52 -13.24
CA LEU A 3 -22.56 8.09 -14.59
C LEU A 3 -22.12 9.23 -15.53
N GLY A 4 -22.03 10.47 -15.03
CA GLY A 4 -21.84 11.64 -15.88
C GLY A 4 -22.94 11.76 -16.93
N THR A 5 -22.56 12.05 -18.18
CA THR A 5 -23.49 12.15 -19.33
C THR A 5 -23.61 10.83 -20.12
N GLN A 6 -22.95 9.75 -19.69
CA GLN A 6 -22.90 8.48 -20.40
C GLN A 6 -24.07 7.56 -20.06
N THR A 7 -24.49 6.74 -21.02
CA THR A 7 -25.43 5.65 -20.81
C THR A 7 -24.74 4.46 -20.11
N TRP A 8 -25.49 3.62 -19.39
CA TRP A 8 -24.97 2.38 -18.79
C TRP A 8 -24.31 1.45 -19.81
N LYS A 9 -24.80 1.43 -21.04
CA LYS A 9 -24.24 0.63 -22.13
C LYS A 9 -22.85 1.14 -22.52
N GLU A 10 -22.69 2.44 -22.71
CA GLU A 10 -21.40 3.06 -23.04
C GLU A 10 -20.39 2.84 -21.92
N TYR A 11 -20.79 3.08 -20.67
CA TYR A 11 -19.95 2.81 -19.50
C TYR A 11 -19.48 1.35 -19.46
N TYR A 12 -20.41 0.38 -19.67
CA TYR A 12 -20.07 -1.04 -19.67
C TYR A 12 -19.07 -1.39 -20.78
N LEU A 13 -19.29 -0.88 -21.99
CA LEU A 13 -18.39 -1.15 -23.12
C LEU A 13 -16.99 -0.56 -22.88
N CYS A 14 -16.89 0.69 -22.43
CA CYS A 14 -15.61 1.32 -22.10
C CYS A 14 -14.89 0.56 -20.97
N ARG A 15 -15.62 0.14 -19.94
CA ARG A 15 -15.07 -0.63 -18.83
C ARG A 15 -14.55 -2.00 -19.29
N SER A 16 -15.32 -2.70 -20.10
CA SER A 16 -14.96 -4.02 -20.65
C SER A 16 -13.74 -3.93 -21.56
N GLU A 17 -13.66 -2.88 -22.38
CA GLU A 17 -12.49 -2.62 -23.23
C GLU A 17 -11.23 -2.30 -22.41
N LEU A 18 -11.36 -1.48 -21.36
CA LEU A 18 -10.26 -1.18 -20.45
C LEU A 18 -9.75 -2.45 -19.75
N GLU A 19 -10.64 -3.29 -19.24
CA GLU A 19 -10.30 -4.57 -18.62
C GLU A 19 -9.56 -5.49 -19.60
N PHE A 20 -10.03 -5.57 -20.84
CA PHE A 20 -9.36 -6.34 -21.90
C PHE A 20 -7.95 -5.80 -22.20
N ARG A 21 -7.79 -4.47 -22.33
CA ARG A 21 -6.47 -3.86 -22.56
C ARG A 21 -5.51 -4.13 -21.39
N MET A 22 -6.01 -4.04 -20.16
CA MET A 22 -5.21 -4.34 -18.97
C MET A 22 -4.85 -5.82 -18.84
N GLU A 23 -5.65 -6.72 -19.40
CA GLU A 23 -5.35 -8.16 -19.44
C GLU A 23 -4.35 -8.51 -20.54
N SER A 24 -4.48 -7.87 -21.71
CA SER A 24 -3.62 -8.18 -22.86
C SER A 24 -2.27 -7.47 -22.86
N GLY A 25 -2.21 -6.22 -22.39
CA GLY A 25 -0.98 -5.46 -22.15
C GLY A 25 -0.08 -5.29 -23.37
N ARG A 26 -0.65 -5.17 -24.58
CA ARG A 26 0.13 -5.02 -25.81
C ARG A 26 0.71 -3.61 -25.92
N PRO A 27 2.05 -3.48 -26.05
CA PRO A 27 2.67 -2.18 -26.28
C PRO A 27 2.05 -1.44 -27.47
N GLU A 28 1.97 -0.11 -27.38
CA GLU A 28 1.46 0.81 -28.40
C GLU A 28 -0.05 0.67 -28.77
N LYS A 29 -0.69 -0.44 -28.36
CA LYS A 29 -2.12 -0.66 -28.61
C LYS A 29 -2.98 -0.49 -27.36
N ASP A 30 -2.53 -1.06 -26.25
CA ASP A 30 -3.35 -1.17 -25.07
C ASP A 30 -3.01 -0.10 -24.02
N PHE A 31 -1.79 0.45 -24.06
CA PHE A 31 -1.36 1.49 -23.15
C PHE A 31 -0.37 2.49 -23.78
N ILE A 32 -0.31 3.68 -23.21
CA ILE A 32 0.76 4.65 -23.47
C ILE A 32 1.71 4.66 -22.28
N CYS A 33 3.01 4.55 -22.56
CA CYS A 33 4.07 4.66 -21.56
C CYS A 33 4.68 6.06 -21.58
N LYS A 34 4.78 6.69 -20.39
CA LYS A 34 5.46 7.98 -20.22
C LYS A 34 6.54 7.88 -19.14
N ALA A 35 7.65 8.58 -19.36
CA ALA A 35 8.72 8.75 -18.39
C ALA A 35 8.65 10.16 -17.83
N ILE A 36 8.41 10.28 -16.52
CA ILE A 36 8.15 11.55 -15.85
C ILE A 36 9.32 11.83 -14.91
N ALA A 37 10.06 12.89 -15.20
CA ALA A 37 11.22 13.33 -14.43
C ALA A 37 10.96 14.71 -13.81
N GLY A 38 11.57 14.98 -12.67
CA GLY A 38 11.45 16.28 -12.00
C GLY A 38 12.11 16.33 -10.64
N HIS A 39 12.11 15.19 -9.87
CA HIS A 39 12.86 15.13 -8.64
C HIS A 39 14.37 15.11 -8.88
N ASN A 40 15.10 15.79 -8.00
CA ASN A 40 16.57 15.84 -7.99
C ASN A 40 17.17 14.80 -7.03
N GLY A 41 16.34 13.98 -6.40
CA GLY A 41 16.72 12.89 -5.48
C GLY A 41 15.97 11.60 -5.77
N GLY A 42 16.19 10.60 -4.93
CA GLY A 42 15.41 9.37 -4.93
C GLY A 42 13.98 9.62 -4.49
N ILE A 43 13.02 8.91 -5.08
CA ILE A 43 11.65 8.87 -4.62
C ILE A 43 11.55 7.77 -3.56
N ASP A 44 11.16 8.15 -2.35
CA ASP A 44 11.09 7.24 -1.20
C ASP A 44 9.71 6.59 -1.06
N GLU A 45 8.64 7.27 -1.49
CA GLU A 45 7.27 6.76 -1.45
C GLU A 45 6.40 7.44 -2.50
N LEU A 46 5.33 6.76 -2.93
CA LEU A 46 4.30 7.30 -3.82
C LEU A 46 2.91 6.79 -3.45
N ALA A 47 1.88 7.56 -3.76
CA ALA A 47 0.49 7.11 -3.66
C ALA A 47 -0.41 7.86 -4.65
N TYR A 48 -1.47 7.20 -5.12
CA TYR A 48 -2.54 7.87 -5.86
C TYR A 48 -3.35 8.78 -4.95
N ILE A 49 -3.58 10.00 -5.38
CA ILE A 49 -4.41 11.00 -4.69
C ILE A 49 -5.72 11.29 -5.41
N SER A 50 -5.85 10.83 -6.65
CA SER A 50 -7.12 10.79 -7.36
C SER A 50 -8.00 9.64 -6.86
N THR A 51 -9.32 9.84 -6.88
CA THR A 51 -10.27 8.76 -6.57
C THR A 51 -10.20 7.67 -7.63
N ASN A 52 -10.41 6.41 -7.20
CA ASN A 52 -10.34 5.25 -8.09
C ASN A 52 -11.63 5.01 -8.90
N GLU A 53 -12.39 6.07 -9.18
CA GLU A 53 -13.63 6.01 -9.95
C GLU A 53 -13.34 6.14 -11.44
N CYS A 54 -13.74 5.14 -12.24
CA CYS A 54 -13.71 5.24 -13.69
C CYS A 54 -14.93 6.02 -14.17
N ARG A 55 -14.74 7.16 -14.81
CA ARG A 55 -15.83 8.00 -15.33
C ARG A 55 -15.99 7.92 -16.84
N PHE A 56 -14.96 7.71 -17.62
CA PHE A 56 -14.95 7.68 -19.09
C PHE A 56 -15.57 8.94 -19.75
N ASP A 57 -15.59 10.06 -19.05
CA ASP A 57 -16.12 11.34 -19.54
C ASP A 57 -15.02 12.31 -20.03
N GLY A 58 -13.78 11.83 -20.12
CA GLY A 58 -12.62 12.62 -20.54
C GLY A 58 -12.13 13.60 -19.48
N GLN A 59 -12.76 13.65 -18.30
CA GLN A 59 -12.34 14.49 -17.18
C GLN A 59 -11.55 13.73 -16.11
N GLU A 60 -11.33 12.44 -16.33
CA GLU A 60 -10.58 11.59 -15.41
C GLU A 60 -9.11 11.98 -15.40
N LYS A 61 -8.60 12.29 -14.22
CA LYS A 61 -7.18 12.49 -14.00
C LYS A 61 -6.66 11.43 -13.05
N SER A 62 -5.63 10.73 -13.44
CA SER A 62 -4.85 9.88 -12.55
C SER A 62 -3.69 10.68 -11.99
N VAL A 63 -3.81 11.12 -10.75
CA VAL A 63 -2.80 11.96 -10.09
C VAL A 63 -2.11 11.15 -9.00
N VAL A 64 -0.77 11.12 -9.06
CA VAL A 64 0.11 10.47 -8.09
C VAL A 64 0.89 11.54 -7.35
N CYS A 65 0.97 11.39 -6.03
CA CYS A 65 1.85 12.19 -5.19
C CYS A 65 3.11 11.40 -4.85
N THR A 66 4.25 12.08 -4.81
CA THR A 66 5.56 11.50 -4.47
C THR A 66 6.27 12.33 -3.42
N VAL A 67 7.02 11.68 -2.56
CA VAL A 67 7.98 12.30 -1.64
C VAL A 67 9.39 11.85 -1.99
N SER A 68 10.34 12.76 -1.81
CA SER A 68 11.71 12.51 -2.25
C SER A 68 12.75 12.96 -1.23
N SER A 69 13.90 12.35 -1.31
CA SER A 69 15.11 12.75 -0.59
C SER A 69 15.60 14.16 -0.97
N ASP A 70 15.08 14.74 -2.06
CA ASP A 70 15.31 16.15 -2.42
C ASP A 70 14.50 17.15 -1.56
N SER A 71 13.79 16.66 -0.55
CA SER A 71 12.97 17.46 0.38
C SER A 71 11.77 18.14 -0.27
N THR A 72 11.24 17.61 -1.36
CA THR A 72 10.01 18.11 -2.01
C THR A 72 8.92 17.06 -2.06
N VAL A 73 7.66 17.52 -1.96
CA VAL A 73 6.45 16.77 -2.30
C VAL A 73 5.99 17.23 -3.67
N ARG A 74 5.68 16.32 -4.57
CA ARG A 74 5.19 16.66 -5.91
C ARG A 74 3.98 15.82 -6.29
N ALA A 75 3.08 16.42 -7.06
CA ALA A 75 1.95 15.72 -7.66
C ALA A 75 2.08 15.72 -9.18
N TRP A 76 1.72 14.60 -9.79
CA TRP A 76 1.92 14.32 -11.20
C TRP A 76 0.63 13.81 -11.83
N ASP A 77 0.23 14.41 -12.93
CA ASP A 77 -0.76 13.81 -13.82
C ASP A 77 -0.03 12.74 -14.65
N VAL A 78 -0.34 11.47 -14.34
CA VAL A 78 0.38 10.35 -14.96
C VAL A 78 -0.09 10.04 -16.38
N GLN A 79 -1.26 10.54 -16.77
CA GLN A 79 -1.78 10.42 -18.14
C GLN A 79 -1.12 11.44 -19.05
N GLU A 80 -1.03 12.69 -18.61
CA GLU A 80 -0.34 13.76 -19.36
C GLU A 80 1.17 13.70 -19.21
N GLY A 81 1.68 13.13 -18.13
CA GLY A 81 3.10 13.06 -17.82
C GLY A 81 3.66 14.40 -17.33
N THR A 82 2.84 15.25 -16.72
CA THR A 82 3.17 16.60 -16.30
C THR A 82 3.06 16.78 -14.79
N GLU A 83 3.86 17.70 -14.24
CA GLU A 83 3.75 18.11 -12.85
C GLU A 83 2.48 18.96 -12.65
N VAL A 84 1.65 18.60 -11.68
CA VAL A 84 0.47 19.36 -11.29
C VAL A 84 0.85 20.45 -10.30
N TRP A 85 1.64 20.10 -9.28
CA TRP A 85 2.20 21.05 -8.33
C TRP A 85 3.44 20.47 -7.64
N SER A 86 4.24 21.34 -7.06
CA SER A 86 5.41 21.02 -6.25
C SER A 86 5.41 21.86 -4.97
N SER A 87 5.78 21.27 -3.86
CA SER A 87 5.93 22.00 -2.60
C SER A 87 7.18 22.88 -2.63
N PRO A 88 7.25 23.91 -1.77
CA PRO A 88 8.51 24.52 -1.40
C PRO A 88 9.46 23.48 -0.80
N LEU A 89 10.78 23.80 -0.83
CA LEU A 89 11.80 22.96 -0.20
C LEU A 89 11.51 22.82 1.30
N GLN A 90 11.44 21.58 1.78
CA GLN A 90 11.17 21.28 3.19
C GLN A 90 12.48 21.27 4.00
N PRO A 91 12.40 21.43 5.35
CA PRO A 91 13.60 21.52 6.22
C PRO A 91 14.44 20.25 6.26
N ALA A 92 13.85 19.09 5.92
CA ALA A 92 14.53 17.80 5.88
C ALA A 92 13.95 16.91 4.76
N ALA A 93 14.69 15.88 4.38
CA ALA A 93 14.25 14.89 3.41
C ALA A 93 12.96 14.21 3.87
N LEU A 94 12.03 14.04 2.95
CA LEU A 94 10.75 13.38 3.17
C LEU A 94 10.94 11.88 3.03
N VAL A 95 10.32 11.10 3.92
CA VAL A 95 10.55 9.64 4.01
C VAL A 95 9.30 8.80 3.83
N ASN A 96 8.12 9.38 4.06
CA ASN A 96 6.88 8.64 3.95
C ASN A 96 5.71 9.58 3.60
N LEU A 97 4.69 9.02 2.99
CA LEU A 97 3.44 9.70 2.69
C LEU A 97 2.22 8.79 2.92
N ALA A 98 1.09 9.42 3.21
CA ALA A 98 -0.20 8.78 3.32
C ALA A 98 -1.22 9.60 2.53
N ALA A 99 -2.04 8.97 1.70
CA ALA A 99 -3.04 9.64 0.90
C ALA A 99 -4.45 9.41 1.44
N TYR A 100 -5.29 10.44 1.35
CA TYR A 100 -6.72 10.41 1.61
C TYR A 100 -7.48 10.91 0.37
N PRO A 101 -7.65 10.06 -0.65
CA PRO A 101 -8.25 10.49 -1.93
C PRO A 101 -9.66 11.07 -1.77
N ARG A 102 -10.47 10.53 -0.86
CA ARG A 102 -11.83 11.04 -0.58
C ARG A 102 -11.83 12.46 -0.02
N LEU A 103 -10.83 12.80 0.78
CA LEU A 103 -10.66 14.12 1.38
C LEU A 103 -9.84 15.08 0.51
N GLN A 104 -9.29 14.57 -0.60
CA GLN A 104 -8.36 15.30 -1.46
C GLN A 104 -7.17 15.86 -0.68
N LEU A 105 -6.56 14.99 0.15
CA LEU A 105 -5.45 15.34 1.03
C LEU A 105 -4.30 14.34 0.91
N VAL A 106 -3.11 14.86 1.17
CA VAL A 106 -1.87 14.09 1.34
C VAL A 106 -1.24 14.46 2.67
N VAL A 107 -0.74 13.48 3.38
CA VAL A 107 0.05 13.68 4.60
C VAL A 107 1.46 13.18 4.35
N THR A 108 2.45 13.95 4.73
CA THR A 108 3.86 13.59 4.59
C THR A 108 4.58 13.70 5.91
N VAL A 109 5.64 12.93 6.09
CA VAL A 109 6.54 13.03 7.22
C VAL A 109 7.99 13.11 6.75
N ASP A 110 8.77 13.97 7.40
CA ASP A 110 10.20 14.11 7.15
C ASP A 110 11.05 13.28 8.14
N LYS A 111 12.36 13.21 7.87
CA LYS A 111 13.34 12.47 8.72
C LYS A 111 13.42 12.98 10.16
N ARG A 112 12.94 14.19 10.45
CA ARG A 112 12.93 14.78 11.80
C ARG A 112 11.63 14.54 12.55
N GLY A 113 10.63 13.95 11.89
CA GLY A 113 9.30 13.72 12.46
C GLY A 113 8.33 14.89 12.30
N LEU A 114 8.62 15.84 11.41
CA LEU A 114 7.65 16.87 11.04
C LEU A 114 6.63 16.30 10.07
N ILE A 115 5.37 16.33 10.49
CA ILE A 115 4.22 15.86 9.72
C ILE A 115 3.49 17.06 9.16
N LYS A 116 3.10 17.01 7.89
CA LYS A 116 2.33 18.06 7.21
C LYS A 116 1.20 17.49 6.38
N THR A 117 0.08 18.22 6.34
CA THR A 117 -1.03 17.94 5.42
C THR A 117 -1.02 18.92 4.25
N TRP A 118 -1.28 18.40 3.05
CA TRP A 118 -1.29 19.12 1.79
C TRP A 118 -2.63 18.91 1.08
N LYS A 119 -3.17 19.99 0.49
CA LYS A 119 -4.31 19.87 -0.41
C LYS A 119 -3.88 19.21 -1.72
N ALA A 120 -4.54 18.12 -2.10
CA ALA A 120 -4.20 17.35 -3.31
C ALA A 120 -4.33 18.17 -4.61
N GLU A 121 -5.25 19.14 -4.63
CA GLU A 121 -5.54 19.96 -5.80
C GLU A 121 -4.39 20.92 -6.17
N ASN A 122 -3.76 21.54 -5.16
CA ASN A 122 -2.83 22.67 -5.40
C ASN A 122 -1.56 22.67 -4.56
N GLY A 123 -1.34 21.62 -3.74
CA GLY A 123 -0.15 21.48 -2.89
C GLY A 123 -0.05 22.52 -1.76
N ARG A 124 -1.17 23.16 -1.39
CA ARG A 124 -1.16 24.11 -0.27
C ARG A 124 -1.11 23.37 1.07
N GLU A 125 -0.17 23.74 1.93
CA GLU A 125 -0.07 23.26 3.30
C GLU A 125 -1.32 23.66 4.09
N SER A 126 -1.91 22.71 4.85
CA SER A 126 -3.12 22.93 5.65
C SER A 126 -2.83 22.87 7.14
N ALA A 127 -1.99 21.98 7.60
CA ALA A 127 -1.63 21.81 9.00
C ALA A 127 -0.26 21.16 9.15
N SER A 128 0.33 21.27 10.33
CA SER A 128 1.57 20.58 10.69
C SER A 128 1.54 20.10 12.13
N PHE A 129 2.28 19.02 12.39
CA PHE A 129 2.49 18.43 13.71
C PHE A 129 3.93 17.92 13.81
N SER A 130 4.60 18.15 14.93
CA SER A 130 5.97 17.68 15.15
C SER A 130 6.00 16.58 16.19
N LEU A 131 6.55 15.43 15.80
CA LEU A 131 6.91 14.38 16.76
C LEU A 131 8.13 14.80 17.59
N PRO A 132 8.28 14.26 18.81
CA PRO A 132 9.49 14.46 19.61
C PRO A 132 10.74 13.87 18.96
N THR A 133 10.58 12.80 18.18
CA THR A 133 11.65 12.07 17.48
C THR A 133 11.24 11.73 16.06
N SER A 134 12.12 11.09 15.28
CA SER A 134 11.79 10.62 13.94
C SER A 134 10.61 9.64 13.95
N SER A 135 9.88 9.57 12.82
CA SER A 135 8.80 8.60 12.62
C SER A 135 9.37 7.24 12.22
N SER A 136 8.78 6.16 12.75
CA SER A 136 9.04 4.76 12.32
C SER A 136 7.93 4.21 11.42
N ALA A 137 6.72 4.72 11.54
CA ALA A 137 5.58 4.33 10.70
C ALA A 137 4.58 5.48 10.54
N LEU A 138 3.94 5.54 9.39
CA LEU A 138 2.85 6.45 9.04
C LEU A 138 1.74 5.61 8.41
N GLN A 139 0.54 5.63 9.00
CA GLN A 139 -0.59 4.83 8.53
C GLN A 139 -1.83 5.69 8.40
N ALA A 140 -2.34 5.83 7.18
CA ALA A 140 -3.67 6.40 6.93
C ALA A 140 -4.75 5.41 7.34
N CYS A 141 -5.74 5.89 8.09
CA CYS A 141 -6.95 5.17 8.42
C CYS A 141 -8.14 5.94 7.83
N ASP A 142 -8.55 5.56 6.63
CA ASP A 142 -9.64 6.23 5.87
C ASP A 142 -11.01 5.68 6.29
N HIS A 143 -11.35 5.88 7.56
CA HIS A 143 -12.67 5.50 8.05
C HIS A 143 -13.73 6.47 7.49
N PRO A 144 -14.90 5.99 6.98
CA PRO A 144 -15.88 6.83 6.31
C PRO A 144 -16.41 8.00 7.14
N GLU A 145 -16.57 7.80 8.45
CA GLU A 145 -17.13 8.82 9.35
C GLU A 145 -16.05 9.68 10.03
N THR A 146 -14.93 9.08 10.38
CA THR A 146 -13.87 9.74 11.14
C THR A 146 -12.50 9.32 10.64
N PRO A 147 -12.01 9.89 9.52
CA PRO A 147 -10.66 9.62 9.04
C PRO A 147 -9.64 10.17 10.03
N PHE A 148 -8.59 9.38 10.30
CA PHE A 148 -7.53 9.75 11.22
C PHE A 148 -6.19 9.22 10.74
N LEU A 149 -5.11 9.74 11.31
CA LEU A 149 -3.75 9.34 11.02
C LEU A 149 -3.13 8.69 12.25
N LEU A 150 -2.51 7.53 12.05
CA LEU A 150 -1.64 6.91 13.04
C LEU A 150 -0.18 7.12 12.67
N VAL A 151 0.61 7.52 13.64
CA VAL A 151 2.04 7.70 13.48
C VAL A 151 2.76 7.04 14.64
N ALA A 152 3.77 6.23 14.34
CA ALA A 152 4.65 5.69 15.36
C ALA A 152 5.98 6.46 15.34
N SER A 153 6.50 6.79 16.53
CA SER A 153 7.83 7.35 16.69
C SER A 153 8.90 6.25 16.78
N ALA A 154 10.14 6.61 16.55
CA ALA A 154 11.28 5.71 16.70
C ALA A 154 11.45 5.17 18.15
N GLU A 155 10.86 5.85 19.13
CA GLU A 155 10.87 5.44 20.54
C GLU A 155 9.69 4.54 20.92
N GLY A 156 8.88 4.11 19.93
CA GLY A 156 7.79 3.17 20.12
C GLY A 156 6.51 3.76 20.72
N VAL A 157 6.31 5.05 20.56
CA VAL A 157 5.07 5.74 20.94
C VAL A 157 4.21 5.90 19.69
N MET A 158 2.96 5.49 19.77
CA MET A 158 1.94 5.68 18.74
C MET A 158 1.07 6.89 19.05
N TYR A 159 0.89 7.76 18.07
CA TYR A 159 0.06 8.97 18.12
C TYR A 159 -1.12 8.80 17.18
N ALA A 160 -2.32 9.14 17.63
CA ALA A 160 -3.51 9.28 16.80
C ALA A 160 -3.81 10.77 16.58
N LEU A 161 -3.90 11.18 15.32
CA LEU A 161 -4.11 12.58 14.92
C LEU A 161 -5.36 12.71 14.06
N THR A 162 -6.08 13.83 14.21
CA THR A 162 -7.18 14.16 13.29
C THR A 162 -6.67 14.50 11.91
N VAL A 163 -7.48 14.26 10.88
CA VAL A 163 -7.22 14.71 9.52
C VAL A 163 -8.38 15.61 9.10
N PRO A 164 -8.14 16.80 8.54
CA PRO A 164 -6.85 17.36 8.06
C PRO A 164 -6.06 18.20 9.09
N GLN A 165 -6.57 18.46 10.29
CA GLN A 165 -6.02 19.47 11.19
C GLN A 165 -4.77 18.99 11.95
N LEU A 166 -4.47 17.70 11.98
CA LEU A 166 -3.37 17.08 12.74
C LEU A 166 -3.41 17.39 14.25
N GLN A 167 -4.62 17.49 14.81
CA GLN A 167 -4.77 17.64 16.25
C GLN A 167 -4.57 16.31 16.94
N LEU A 168 -3.84 16.30 18.03
CA LEU A 168 -3.59 15.10 18.82
C LEU A 168 -4.89 14.62 19.47
N LEU A 169 -5.31 13.40 19.16
CA LEU A 169 -6.43 12.71 19.80
C LEU A 169 -5.95 11.91 21.02
N SER A 170 -4.93 11.10 20.81
CA SER A 170 -4.35 10.25 21.86
C SER A 170 -2.90 9.89 21.54
N TRP A 171 -2.22 9.38 22.54
CA TRP A 171 -0.91 8.74 22.39
C TRP A 171 -0.79 7.56 23.33
N THR A 172 -0.01 6.55 22.97
CA THR A 172 0.27 5.40 23.83
C THR A 172 1.65 4.83 23.55
N SER A 173 2.33 4.41 24.60
CA SER A 173 3.60 3.69 24.49
C SER A 173 3.29 2.24 24.12
N VAL A 174 3.68 1.83 22.91
CA VAL A 174 3.43 0.47 22.38
C VAL A 174 4.58 -0.45 22.70
N PHE A 175 5.79 -0.08 22.27
CA PHE A 175 7.04 -0.82 22.48
C PHE A 175 8.14 0.16 22.93
N PRO A 176 8.32 0.38 24.24
CA PRO A 176 9.26 1.35 24.73
C PRO A 176 10.66 1.19 24.13
N SER A 177 11.21 2.28 23.60
CA SER A 177 12.55 2.37 22.98
C SER A 177 12.74 1.50 21.71
N SER A 178 11.68 1.03 21.08
CA SER A 178 11.76 0.19 19.88
C SER A 178 10.93 0.75 18.73
N PRO A 179 11.48 0.87 17.52
CA PRO A 179 10.73 1.28 16.34
C PRO A 179 9.52 0.37 16.11
N THR A 180 8.39 0.98 15.85
CA THR A 180 7.10 0.28 15.70
C THR A 180 6.62 0.38 14.26
N SER A 181 6.22 -0.75 13.66
CA SER A 181 5.44 -0.80 12.42
C SER A 181 3.95 -0.88 12.72
N LEU A 182 3.12 -0.26 11.87
CA LEU A 182 1.67 -0.17 12.04
C LEU A 182 0.97 -0.63 10.76
N LEU A 183 -0.15 -1.36 10.93
CA LEU A 183 -1.05 -1.75 9.84
C LEU A 183 -2.50 -1.62 10.30
N CYS A 184 -3.31 -0.79 9.63
CA CYS A 184 -4.75 -0.73 9.87
C CYS A 184 -5.49 -1.85 9.14
N SER A 185 -6.55 -2.38 9.76
CA SER A 185 -7.48 -3.29 9.10
C SER A 185 -8.23 -2.62 7.95
N PRO A 186 -8.79 -3.38 6.99
CA PRO A 186 -9.48 -2.82 5.83
C PRO A 186 -10.64 -1.88 6.18
N ASP A 187 -11.32 -2.14 7.29
CA ASP A 187 -12.42 -1.33 7.80
C ASP A 187 -11.98 -0.24 8.81
N GLY A 188 -10.68 -0.18 9.13
CA GLY A 188 -10.12 0.76 10.08
C GLY A 188 -10.47 0.49 11.56
N GLN A 189 -11.10 -0.65 11.89
CA GLN A 189 -11.48 -0.97 13.29
C GLN A 189 -10.33 -1.51 14.13
N TRP A 190 -9.29 -2.05 13.50
CA TRP A 190 -8.16 -2.65 14.18
C TRP A 190 -6.83 -2.09 13.70
N VAL A 191 -5.89 -1.99 14.61
CA VAL A 191 -4.50 -1.63 14.32
C VAL A 191 -3.59 -2.72 14.82
N PHE A 192 -2.80 -3.28 13.92
CA PHE A 192 -1.71 -4.18 14.27
C PHE A 192 -0.42 -3.38 14.43
N ALA A 193 0.29 -3.62 15.53
CA ALA A 193 1.57 -3.01 15.83
C ALA A 193 2.61 -4.10 16.10
N SER A 194 3.78 -3.99 15.49
CA SER A 194 4.90 -4.90 15.73
C SER A 194 6.23 -4.16 15.78
N THR A 195 7.21 -4.79 16.40
CA THR A 195 8.59 -4.34 16.45
C THR A 195 9.53 -5.45 16.01
N GLN A 196 10.76 -5.11 15.69
CA GLN A 196 11.81 -6.09 15.39
C GLN A 196 12.48 -6.65 16.65
N ASP A 197 12.14 -6.14 17.82
CA ASP A 197 12.63 -6.67 19.10
C ASP A 197 12.11 -8.10 19.29
N SER A 198 13.02 -9.04 19.52
CA SER A 198 12.75 -10.46 19.59
C SER A 198 11.89 -10.88 20.79
N ASP A 199 11.95 -10.12 21.86
CA ASP A 199 11.34 -10.47 23.15
C ASP A 199 9.93 -9.90 23.30
N LEU A 200 9.51 -9.04 22.36
CA LEU A 200 8.21 -8.39 22.41
C LEU A 200 7.26 -8.98 21.38
N GLY A 201 6.14 -9.52 21.86
CA GLY A 201 5.04 -9.97 20.99
C GLY A 201 4.30 -8.81 20.36
N PRO A 202 3.80 -8.99 19.11
CA PRO A 202 3.02 -7.95 18.44
C PRO A 202 1.69 -7.71 19.15
N LYS A 203 1.17 -6.49 19.05
CA LYS A 203 -0.07 -6.06 19.67
C LYS A 203 -1.13 -5.70 18.65
N VAL A 204 -2.38 -5.89 19.01
CA VAL A 204 -3.53 -5.39 18.25
C VAL A 204 -4.34 -4.46 19.13
N PHE A 205 -4.77 -3.34 18.56
CA PHE A 205 -5.54 -2.30 19.24
C PHE A 205 -6.91 -2.19 18.60
N TYR A 206 -7.94 -2.02 19.42
CA TYR A 206 -9.26 -1.63 18.95
C TYR A 206 -9.29 -0.12 18.71
N THR A 207 -9.48 0.29 17.48
CA THR A 207 -9.31 1.69 17.03
C THR A 207 -10.21 2.66 17.79
N GLN A 208 -11.46 2.28 18.09
CA GLN A 208 -12.39 3.15 18.81
C GLN A 208 -11.81 3.62 20.14
N SER A 209 -11.05 2.77 20.84
CA SER A 209 -10.43 3.13 22.13
C SER A 209 -9.23 4.08 21.99
N LEU A 210 -8.65 4.19 20.79
CA LEU A 210 -7.61 5.16 20.47
C LEU A 210 -8.19 6.54 20.13
N LEU A 211 -9.43 6.59 19.62
CA LEU A 211 -10.09 7.83 19.19
C LEU A 211 -10.92 8.46 20.31
N CYS A 212 -11.52 7.63 21.18
CA CYS A 212 -12.33 8.06 22.30
C CYS A 212 -11.59 7.77 23.61
N VAL A 213 -10.69 8.65 23.98
CA VAL A 213 -9.89 8.51 25.22
C VAL A 213 -10.78 8.78 26.42
N VAL A 214 -10.87 7.78 27.31
CA VAL A 214 -11.39 7.97 28.66
C VAL A 214 -10.20 8.30 29.56
N GLU A 215 -10.29 9.36 30.37
CA GLU A 215 -9.23 9.73 31.30
C GLU A 215 -8.87 8.52 32.20
N ASP A 216 -7.56 8.22 32.27
CA ASP A 216 -6.97 7.14 33.06
C ASP A 216 -7.23 5.69 32.57
N GLU A 217 -7.87 5.46 31.42
CA GLU A 217 -7.99 4.10 30.88
C GLU A 217 -7.02 3.88 29.70
N PRO A 218 -6.21 2.78 29.73
CA PRO A 218 -5.36 2.43 28.60
C PRO A 218 -6.23 1.98 27.41
N PRO A 219 -5.76 2.19 26.15
CA PRO A 219 -6.50 1.75 24.98
C PRO A 219 -6.68 0.22 24.98
N VAL A 220 -7.84 -0.22 24.51
CA VAL A 220 -8.19 -1.65 24.40
C VAL A 220 -7.23 -2.33 23.46
N SER A 221 -6.44 -3.25 23.97
CA SER A 221 -5.42 -3.97 23.20
C SER A 221 -5.18 -5.38 23.74
N THR A 222 -4.59 -6.22 22.90
CA THR A 222 -4.12 -7.53 23.32
C THR A 222 -2.82 -7.86 22.58
N THR A 223 -1.97 -8.67 23.22
CA THR A 223 -0.73 -9.18 22.63
C THR A 223 -1.01 -10.51 21.95
N LEU A 224 -0.54 -10.69 20.72
CA LEU A 224 -0.64 -11.99 20.03
C LEU A 224 0.38 -12.98 20.61
N PRO A 225 0.01 -14.26 20.69
CA PRO A 225 0.87 -15.30 21.28
C PRO A 225 1.96 -15.78 20.30
N VAL A 226 2.66 -14.85 19.64
CA VAL A 226 3.76 -15.13 18.71
C VAL A 226 4.91 -14.18 18.97
N LEU A 227 6.12 -14.65 18.72
CA LEU A 227 7.36 -13.87 18.87
C LEU A 227 8.11 -13.83 17.54
N LEU A 228 9.13 -12.96 17.46
CA LEU A 228 9.95 -12.84 16.26
C LEU A 228 9.13 -12.59 14.99
N THR A 229 8.15 -11.69 15.10
CA THR A 229 7.28 -11.30 13.98
C THR A 229 8.10 -10.57 12.93
N SER A 230 8.04 -11.05 11.69
CA SER A 230 8.78 -10.44 10.58
C SER A 230 7.90 -9.64 9.64
N ARG A 231 6.69 -10.12 9.35
CA ARG A 231 5.72 -9.48 8.44
C ARG A 231 4.29 -9.78 8.88
N ALA A 232 3.37 -8.93 8.48
CA ALA A 232 1.94 -9.16 8.63
C ALA A 232 1.16 -8.52 7.48
N CYS A 233 -0.04 -9.01 7.25
CA CYS A 233 -1.01 -8.39 6.35
C CYS A 233 -2.44 -8.73 6.76
N TRP A 234 -3.38 -7.89 6.34
CA TRP A 234 -4.81 -8.16 6.50
C TRP A 234 -5.37 -8.90 5.30
N ALA A 235 -6.39 -9.73 5.50
CA ALA A 235 -7.20 -10.26 4.43
C ALA A 235 -8.15 -9.15 3.94
N PRO A 236 -8.07 -8.70 2.67
CA PRO A 236 -8.80 -7.50 2.24
C PRO A 236 -10.32 -7.64 2.23
N ASP A 237 -10.85 -8.87 2.10
CA ASP A 237 -12.30 -9.13 2.08
C ASP A 237 -12.88 -9.44 3.47
N GLU A 238 -12.05 -9.38 4.52
CA GLU A 238 -12.46 -9.60 5.91
C GLU A 238 -12.11 -8.37 6.76
N THR A 239 -12.98 -8.04 7.68
CA THR A 239 -12.79 -6.83 8.50
C THR A 239 -11.73 -7.00 9.59
N ALA A 240 -11.55 -8.23 10.08
CA ALA A 240 -10.77 -8.51 11.29
C ALA A 240 -9.84 -9.72 11.15
N ARG A 241 -9.52 -10.16 9.93
CA ARG A 241 -8.63 -11.30 9.68
C ARG A 241 -7.21 -10.84 9.43
N LEU A 242 -6.31 -11.19 10.34
CA LEU A 242 -4.91 -10.83 10.34
C LEU A 242 -4.03 -12.07 10.11
N MET A 243 -3.13 -12.00 9.15
CA MET A 243 -2.11 -13.00 8.87
C MET A 243 -0.74 -12.49 9.33
N VAL A 244 -0.06 -13.25 10.19
CA VAL A 244 1.23 -12.85 10.79
C VAL A 244 2.28 -13.91 10.48
N MET A 245 3.39 -13.47 9.89
CA MET A 245 4.58 -14.30 9.69
C MET A 245 5.53 -14.13 10.86
N HIS A 246 5.91 -15.24 11.47
CA HIS A 246 6.74 -15.26 12.67
C HIS A 246 7.62 -16.51 12.68
N ARG A 247 8.54 -16.61 13.65
CA ARG A 247 9.27 -17.85 13.89
C ARG A 247 8.54 -18.68 14.92
N ASN A 248 8.37 -19.96 14.62
CA ASN A 248 7.79 -20.92 15.55
C ASN A 248 8.77 -21.13 16.73
N SER A 249 8.25 -21.11 17.96
CA SER A 249 9.05 -21.25 19.20
C SER A 249 9.77 -22.58 19.30
N ASP A 250 9.20 -23.65 18.75
CA ASP A 250 9.70 -25.02 18.96
C ASP A 250 10.88 -25.36 18.05
N ASN A 251 10.86 -24.86 16.82
CA ASN A 251 11.84 -25.25 15.81
C ASN A 251 12.48 -24.09 15.05
N MET A 252 12.15 -22.83 15.41
CA MET A 252 12.62 -21.59 14.79
C MET A 252 12.33 -21.47 13.27
N ARG A 253 11.48 -22.34 12.72
CA ARG A 253 11.02 -22.26 11.33
C ARG A 253 10.06 -21.11 11.15
N LEU A 254 10.03 -20.57 9.94
CA LEU A 254 9.03 -19.55 9.59
C LEU A 254 7.65 -20.18 9.50
N ALA A 255 6.70 -19.55 10.15
CA ALA A 255 5.30 -19.91 10.16
C ALA A 255 4.42 -18.71 9.81
N ILE A 256 3.25 -18.98 9.26
CA ILE A 256 2.20 -17.99 9.09
C ILE A 256 1.02 -18.44 9.94
N THR A 257 0.60 -17.59 10.86
CA THR A 257 -0.58 -17.80 11.70
C THR A 257 -1.63 -16.76 11.37
N THR A 258 -2.86 -17.22 11.18
CA THR A 258 -4.01 -16.37 10.87
C THR A 258 -4.91 -16.27 12.09
N TYR A 259 -5.25 -15.04 12.44
CA TYR A 259 -6.10 -14.68 13.56
C TYR A 259 -7.37 -14.00 13.10
N GLU A 260 -8.46 -14.28 13.81
CA GLU A 260 -9.70 -13.52 13.78
C GLU A 260 -9.76 -12.66 15.02
N LEU A 261 -10.00 -11.35 14.84
CA LEU A 261 -10.12 -10.40 15.93
C LEU A 261 -11.59 -10.10 16.22
N GLY A 262 -11.90 -9.87 17.47
CA GLY A 262 -13.23 -9.49 17.89
C GLY A 262 -13.22 -8.71 19.20
N THR A 263 -14.37 -8.21 19.60
CA THR A 263 -14.57 -7.55 20.88
C THR A 263 -15.57 -8.33 21.71
N LYS A 264 -15.35 -8.33 23.02
CA LYS A 264 -16.27 -8.93 24.00
C LYS A 264 -16.62 -7.90 25.06
N GLN A 265 -17.91 -7.74 25.32
CA GLN A 265 -18.38 -6.93 26.44
C GLN A 265 -18.07 -7.64 27.76
N SER A 266 -17.41 -6.93 28.65
CA SER A 266 -17.13 -7.35 30.02
C SER A 266 -17.74 -6.39 31.02
N ARG A 267 -17.71 -6.75 32.32
CA ARG A 267 -18.20 -5.84 33.39
C ARG A 267 -17.34 -4.57 33.52
N LYS A 268 -16.12 -4.58 32.98
CA LYS A 268 -15.16 -3.44 33.02
C LYS A 268 -15.10 -2.66 31.72
N GLY A 269 -15.88 -3.03 30.69
CA GLY A 269 -15.85 -2.38 29.39
C GLY A 269 -15.72 -3.37 28.23
N VAL A 270 -15.05 -2.98 27.16
CA VAL A 270 -14.81 -3.78 25.97
C VAL A 270 -13.41 -4.40 26.06
N ASP A 271 -13.31 -5.72 25.87
CA ASP A 271 -12.03 -6.43 25.77
C ASP A 271 -11.78 -6.87 24.33
N ALA A 272 -10.53 -6.80 23.87
CA ALA A 272 -10.11 -7.37 22.59
C ALA A 272 -9.93 -8.89 22.73
N VAL A 273 -10.51 -9.65 21.80
CA VAL A 273 -10.42 -11.11 21.75
C VAL A 273 -9.75 -11.53 20.46
N VAL A 274 -8.83 -12.48 20.56
CA VAL A 274 -8.08 -13.03 19.42
C VAL A 274 -8.31 -14.53 19.35
N GLN A 275 -8.71 -15.01 18.18
CA GLN A 275 -8.89 -16.42 17.91
C GLN A 275 -7.95 -16.83 16.77
N GLN A 276 -7.08 -17.82 17.03
CA GLN A 276 -6.30 -18.44 15.95
C GLN A 276 -7.23 -19.35 15.14
N ILE A 277 -7.27 -19.12 13.82
CA ILE A 277 -8.10 -19.90 12.89
C ILE A 277 -7.28 -20.84 12.00
N ALA A 278 -6.02 -20.51 11.74
CA ALA A 278 -5.13 -21.35 10.94
C ALA A 278 -3.66 -21.07 11.30
N SER A 279 -2.81 -22.04 11.07
CA SER A 279 -1.35 -21.89 11.16
C SER A 279 -0.66 -22.93 10.29
N PHE A 280 0.40 -22.55 9.60
CA PHE A 280 1.22 -23.48 8.82
C PHE A 280 2.69 -23.05 8.81
N LEU A 281 3.58 -24.01 8.57
CA LEU A 281 5.01 -23.77 8.41
C LEU A 281 5.35 -23.53 6.94
N LEU A 282 6.17 -22.53 6.68
CA LEU A 282 6.73 -22.32 5.35
C LEU A 282 7.76 -23.43 5.00
N PRO A 283 7.92 -23.77 3.72
CA PRO A 283 8.94 -24.74 3.27
C PRO A 283 10.34 -24.31 3.72
N ASP A 284 11.13 -25.27 4.22
CA ASP A 284 12.53 -25.00 4.65
C ASP A 284 13.44 -24.52 3.51
N THR A 285 13.09 -24.85 2.28
CA THR A 285 13.81 -24.44 1.08
C THR A 285 13.54 -23.00 0.65
N MET A 286 12.48 -22.39 1.22
CA MET A 286 12.11 -21.02 0.89
C MET A 286 13.01 -20.03 1.63
N MET A 287 13.61 -19.09 0.90
CA MET A 287 14.28 -17.95 1.52
C MET A 287 13.26 -17.10 2.31
N PRO A 288 13.67 -16.47 3.41
CA PRO A 288 12.74 -15.64 4.19
C PRO A 288 12.03 -14.60 3.31
N PRO A 289 10.70 -14.63 3.26
CA PRO A 289 9.94 -13.65 2.48
C PRO A 289 10.13 -12.23 3.03
N HIS A 290 10.31 -11.27 2.14
CA HIS A 290 10.49 -9.86 2.49
C HIS A 290 9.27 -8.98 2.14
N LEU A 291 8.30 -9.49 1.37
CA LEU A 291 7.01 -8.86 1.14
C LEU A 291 5.88 -9.86 1.41
N MET A 292 4.78 -9.35 1.95
CA MET A 292 3.59 -10.13 2.29
C MET A 292 2.35 -9.28 2.06
N LYS A 293 1.37 -9.82 1.33
CA LYS A 293 0.06 -9.21 1.08
C LYS A 293 -1.04 -10.26 1.15
N GLY A 294 -2.26 -9.83 1.49
CA GLY A 294 -3.45 -10.66 1.45
C GLY A 294 -4.24 -10.49 0.15
N HIS A 295 -5.01 -11.52 -0.21
CA HIS A 295 -6.02 -11.43 -1.27
C HIS A 295 -7.26 -12.24 -0.87
N GLY A 296 -8.45 -11.67 -1.13
CA GLY A 296 -9.70 -12.29 -0.70
C GLY A 296 -9.73 -12.48 0.83
N SER A 297 -10.31 -13.59 1.25
CA SER A 297 -10.42 -13.95 2.67
C SER A 297 -9.41 -15.02 3.12
N GLN A 298 -8.73 -15.70 2.19
CA GLN A 298 -7.98 -16.92 2.50
C GLN A 298 -6.63 -17.07 1.80
N VAL A 299 -6.18 -16.08 1.04
CA VAL A 299 -4.92 -16.17 0.29
C VAL A 299 -3.88 -15.19 0.82
N VAL A 300 -2.67 -15.68 0.98
CA VAL A 300 -1.49 -14.89 1.29
C VAL A 300 -0.48 -14.99 0.14
N LEU A 301 0.02 -13.84 -0.30
CA LEU A 301 1.06 -13.71 -1.29
C LEU A 301 2.37 -13.35 -0.59
N LEU A 302 3.41 -14.08 -0.93
CA LEU A 302 4.74 -13.91 -0.37
C LEU A 302 5.74 -13.66 -1.51
N VAL A 303 6.63 -12.71 -1.30
CA VAL A 303 7.78 -12.52 -2.18
C VAL A 303 9.05 -12.94 -1.45
N SER A 304 9.78 -13.88 -2.04
CA SER A 304 11.02 -14.44 -1.56
C SER A 304 12.10 -14.35 -2.65
N GLY A 305 12.94 -13.31 -2.56
CA GLY A 305 13.97 -13.06 -3.57
C GLY A 305 13.38 -12.78 -4.96
N LEU A 306 13.48 -13.75 -5.87
CA LEU A 306 12.98 -13.69 -7.26
C LEU A 306 11.56 -14.22 -7.42
N GLU A 307 11.03 -14.87 -6.39
CA GLU A 307 9.80 -15.65 -6.48
C GLU A 307 8.62 -14.94 -5.85
N LEU A 308 7.47 -15.03 -6.52
CA LEU A 308 6.15 -14.74 -5.99
C LEU A 308 5.45 -16.07 -5.71
N VAL A 309 5.12 -16.34 -4.46
CA VAL A 309 4.48 -17.61 -4.03
C VAL A 309 3.17 -17.33 -3.32
N LEU A 310 2.16 -18.11 -3.62
CA LEU A 310 0.81 -17.99 -3.07
C LEU A 310 0.47 -19.21 -2.22
N PHE A 311 -0.07 -18.96 -1.02
CA PHE A 311 -0.59 -20.00 -0.14
C PHE A 311 -2.02 -19.66 0.30
N THR A 312 -2.80 -20.71 0.61
CA THR A 312 -3.98 -20.53 1.46
C THR A 312 -3.56 -20.34 2.91
N ILE A 313 -4.46 -19.81 3.74
CA ILE A 313 -4.20 -19.69 5.19
C ILE A 313 -3.98 -21.06 5.87
N GLN A 314 -4.37 -22.18 5.24
CA GLN A 314 -4.12 -23.55 5.69
C GLN A 314 -2.77 -24.11 5.20
N GLY A 315 -2.00 -23.37 4.40
CA GLY A 315 -0.67 -23.77 3.91
C GLY A 315 -0.69 -24.55 2.61
N LEU A 316 -1.81 -24.62 1.87
CA LEU A 316 -1.83 -25.16 0.53
C LEU A 316 -1.18 -24.17 -0.42
N GLN A 317 -0.09 -24.55 -1.06
CA GLN A 317 0.53 -23.75 -2.11
C GLN A 317 -0.33 -23.74 -3.36
N LEU A 318 -0.79 -22.56 -3.78
CA LEU A 318 -1.64 -22.37 -4.96
C LEU A 318 -0.84 -22.15 -6.23
N ALA A 319 0.24 -21.37 -6.14
CA ALA A 319 1.11 -21.05 -7.26
C ALA A 319 2.50 -20.59 -6.79
N ALA A 320 3.46 -20.67 -7.70
CA ALA A 320 4.79 -20.07 -7.57
C ALA A 320 5.22 -19.55 -8.96
N PHE A 321 5.71 -18.32 -9.00
CA PHE A 321 6.18 -17.64 -10.21
C PHE A 321 7.60 -17.15 -10.02
N GLN A 322 8.47 -17.46 -10.97
CA GLN A 322 9.84 -16.97 -11.03
C GLN A 322 10.08 -16.25 -12.36
N ASP A 323 9.30 -15.19 -12.58
CA ASP A 323 9.29 -14.45 -13.86
C ASP A 323 10.34 -13.33 -13.90
N HIS A 324 10.92 -12.97 -12.74
CA HIS A 324 11.95 -11.95 -12.62
C HIS A 324 13.36 -12.54 -12.62
N GLN A 325 14.32 -11.76 -13.15
CA GLN A 325 15.72 -12.13 -13.20
C GLN A 325 16.56 -11.53 -12.06
N LYS A 326 16.01 -10.56 -11.34
CA LYS A 326 16.58 -9.91 -10.16
C LYS A 326 15.55 -9.82 -9.05
N PRO A 327 15.95 -9.55 -7.80
CA PRO A 327 15.02 -9.51 -6.68
C PRO A 327 13.83 -8.59 -6.92
N ILE A 328 12.66 -9.04 -6.48
CA ILE A 328 11.43 -8.27 -6.46
C ILE A 328 11.54 -7.25 -5.33
N THR A 329 11.20 -6.00 -5.61
CA THR A 329 11.36 -4.86 -4.69
C THR A 329 10.05 -4.40 -4.10
N SER A 330 8.96 -4.53 -4.85
CA SER A 330 7.63 -4.05 -4.46
C SER A 330 6.55 -4.95 -5.04
N MET A 331 5.42 -5.01 -4.34
CA MET A 331 4.25 -5.77 -4.75
C MET A 331 2.98 -4.98 -4.45
N TRP A 332 2.12 -4.86 -5.46
CA TRP A 332 0.80 -4.28 -5.35
C TRP A 332 -0.26 -5.35 -5.65
N VAL A 333 -1.36 -5.36 -4.89
CA VAL A 333 -2.41 -6.39 -5.00
C VAL A 333 -3.78 -5.74 -4.90
N ASP A 334 -4.67 -6.04 -5.83
CA ASP A 334 -6.08 -5.73 -5.75
C ASP A 334 -6.98 -6.95 -6.06
N GLN A 335 -8.28 -6.70 -6.26
CA GLN A 335 -9.26 -7.76 -6.56
C GLN A 335 -9.13 -8.35 -7.97
N SER A 336 -8.46 -7.66 -8.89
CA SER A 336 -8.34 -8.06 -10.30
C SER A 336 -6.94 -8.54 -10.67
N ARG A 337 -5.89 -8.02 -10.02
CA ARG A 337 -4.51 -8.25 -10.44
C ARG A 337 -3.49 -8.16 -9.30
N VAL A 338 -2.30 -8.67 -9.61
CA VAL A 338 -1.09 -8.52 -8.81
C VAL A 338 0.00 -7.92 -9.70
N LEU A 339 0.72 -6.95 -9.18
CA LEU A 339 1.87 -6.34 -9.83
C LEU A 339 3.10 -6.56 -8.98
N THR A 340 4.22 -6.90 -9.62
CA THR A 340 5.52 -6.97 -8.96
C THR A 340 6.53 -6.11 -9.71
N ALA A 341 7.34 -5.37 -8.95
CA ALA A 341 8.44 -4.56 -9.46
C ALA A 341 9.77 -5.22 -9.11
N SER A 342 10.78 -5.07 -9.96
CA SER A 342 12.09 -5.70 -9.74
C SER A 342 13.26 -4.82 -10.20
N PHE A 343 14.43 -5.11 -9.66
CA PHE A 343 15.70 -4.56 -10.13
C PHE A 343 16.10 -5.01 -11.55
N ASP A 344 15.36 -5.94 -12.17
CA ASP A 344 15.56 -6.31 -13.57
C ASP A 344 14.96 -5.30 -14.57
N LEU A 345 14.43 -4.15 -14.10
CA LEU A 345 13.75 -3.12 -14.89
C LEU A 345 12.47 -3.60 -15.55
N SER A 346 11.78 -4.55 -14.95
CA SER A 346 10.44 -4.97 -15.37
C SER A 346 9.42 -4.85 -14.23
N LEU A 347 8.19 -4.54 -14.61
CA LEU A 347 7.00 -4.77 -13.83
C LEU A 347 6.29 -5.99 -14.42
N ARG A 348 5.94 -6.98 -13.60
CA ARG A 348 5.15 -8.14 -14.03
C ARG A 348 3.71 -7.94 -13.63
N VAL A 349 2.81 -8.30 -14.54
CA VAL A 349 1.37 -8.21 -14.37
C VAL A 349 0.77 -9.61 -14.37
N TYR A 350 0.05 -9.90 -13.29
CA TYR A 350 -0.68 -11.14 -13.09
C TYR A 350 -2.15 -10.82 -12.90
N MET A 351 -3.05 -11.62 -13.48
CA MET A 351 -4.49 -11.43 -13.37
C MET A 351 -5.13 -12.58 -12.60
N TRP A 352 -6.12 -12.25 -11.77
CA TRP A 352 -6.90 -13.24 -11.06
C TRP A 352 -7.98 -13.83 -11.97
N ASN A 353 -8.02 -15.17 -12.05
CA ASN A 353 -9.16 -15.89 -12.61
C ASN A 353 -10.10 -16.27 -11.47
N LYS A 354 -11.35 -15.76 -11.53
CA LYS A 354 -12.38 -15.92 -10.49
C LYS A 354 -13.29 -17.15 -10.72
N GLU A 355 -13.09 -17.89 -11.78
CA GLU A 355 -13.99 -19.01 -12.17
C GLU A 355 -13.80 -20.29 -11.32
N ASN A 356 -12.74 -20.37 -10.52
CA ASN A 356 -12.40 -21.55 -9.73
C ASN A 356 -12.76 -21.39 -8.26
N LYS A 357 -12.88 -22.52 -7.53
CA LYS A 357 -13.13 -22.58 -6.09
C LYS A 357 -12.07 -21.78 -5.26
N PHE A 358 -10.81 -21.83 -5.72
CA PHE A 358 -9.74 -20.97 -5.23
C PHE A 358 -9.32 -20.00 -6.33
N PRO A 359 -8.98 -18.76 -5.99
CA PRO A 359 -8.51 -17.83 -7.00
C PRO A 359 -7.21 -18.35 -7.64
N VAL A 360 -7.19 -18.35 -8.95
CA VAL A 360 -6.02 -18.75 -9.73
C VAL A 360 -5.37 -17.48 -10.27
N LEU A 361 -4.10 -17.30 -9.97
CA LEU A 361 -3.30 -16.20 -10.51
C LEU A 361 -2.62 -16.68 -11.80
N LYS A 362 -2.70 -15.86 -12.83
CA LYS A 362 -2.09 -16.13 -14.16
C LYS A 362 -1.10 -15.02 -14.49
N SER A 363 0.14 -15.40 -14.85
CA SER A 363 1.13 -14.47 -15.41
C SER A 363 0.68 -14.04 -16.80
N CYS A 364 0.56 -12.73 -17.05
CA CYS A 364 0.04 -12.21 -18.31
C CYS A 364 1.15 -11.58 -19.16
N TYR A 365 1.78 -10.52 -18.70
CA TYR A 365 2.78 -9.78 -19.46
C TYR A 365 3.73 -9.02 -18.53
N HIS A 366 4.70 -8.35 -19.12
CA HIS A 366 5.61 -7.47 -18.42
C HIS A 366 5.64 -6.09 -19.08
N LEU A 367 5.86 -5.08 -18.25
CA LEU A 367 6.08 -3.71 -18.65
C LEU A 367 7.58 -3.39 -18.43
N LEU A 368 8.20 -2.78 -19.42
CA LEU A 368 9.64 -2.51 -19.38
C LEU A 368 9.92 -1.07 -18.92
N GLY A 369 10.95 -0.93 -18.10
CA GLY A 369 11.56 0.34 -17.75
C GLY A 369 12.47 0.89 -18.83
N GLY A 370 13.31 1.84 -18.45
CA GLY A 370 14.30 2.44 -19.32
C GLY A 370 15.50 1.56 -19.60
N SER A 371 16.53 2.15 -20.21
CA SER A 371 17.78 1.44 -20.51
C SER A 371 18.58 1.14 -19.26
N HIS A 372 19.14 -0.06 -19.16
CA HIS A 372 20.09 -0.48 -18.11
C HIS A 372 21.33 0.41 -17.98
N ARG A 373 21.62 1.22 -18.99
CA ARG A 373 22.72 2.18 -18.95
C ARG A 373 22.46 3.30 -17.92
N TRP A 374 21.20 3.66 -17.69
CA TRP A 374 20.81 4.82 -16.88
C TRP A 374 19.95 4.45 -15.68
N ALA A 375 19.34 3.28 -15.71
CA ALA A 375 18.39 2.81 -14.72
C ALA A 375 18.95 1.59 -13.97
N SER A 376 18.75 1.55 -12.66
CA SER A 376 19.20 0.46 -11.78
C SER A 376 18.10 -0.51 -11.39
N GLY A 377 16.84 -0.18 -11.65
CA GLY A 377 15.68 -1.04 -11.40
C GLY A 377 14.44 -0.27 -10.96
N PHE A 378 13.33 -0.98 -10.84
CA PHE A 378 12.14 -0.44 -10.19
C PHE A 378 12.22 -0.67 -8.68
N THR A 379 11.82 0.34 -7.90
CA THR A 379 11.81 0.28 -6.42
C THR A 379 10.40 0.17 -5.86
N HIS A 380 9.41 0.78 -6.52
CA HIS A 380 8.01 0.79 -6.10
C HIS A 380 7.10 0.60 -7.30
N VAL A 381 5.91 0.06 -7.04
CA VAL A 381 4.80 -0.02 -8.00
C VAL A 381 3.48 0.26 -7.29
N GLU A 382 2.67 1.11 -7.91
CA GLU A 382 1.31 1.42 -7.52
C GLU A 382 0.39 1.37 -8.74
N SER A 383 -0.90 1.16 -8.53
CA SER A 383 -1.88 1.11 -9.60
C SER A 383 -3.23 1.62 -9.15
N ASN A 384 -3.96 2.18 -10.11
CA ASN A 384 -5.39 2.45 -9.98
C ASN A 384 -6.17 1.68 -11.07
N SER A 385 -7.44 2.02 -11.25
CA SER A 385 -8.31 1.35 -12.22
C SER A 385 -7.89 1.52 -13.68
N VAL A 386 -7.06 2.52 -14.03
CA VAL A 386 -6.75 2.89 -15.42
C VAL A 386 -5.25 2.95 -15.72
N SER A 387 -4.39 2.96 -14.71
CA SER A 387 -2.95 3.13 -14.91
C SER A 387 -2.12 2.33 -13.90
N ILE A 388 -0.88 2.06 -14.28
CA ILE A 388 0.17 1.47 -13.46
C ILE A 388 1.33 2.46 -13.43
N VAL A 389 1.89 2.72 -12.24
CA VAL A 389 3.04 3.62 -12.08
C VAL A 389 4.14 2.89 -11.33
N GLY A 390 5.34 2.90 -11.89
CA GLY A 390 6.55 2.40 -11.24
C GLY A 390 7.54 3.53 -10.94
N VAL A 391 8.27 3.43 -9.84
CA VAL A 391 9.42 4.27 -9.53
C VAL A 391 10.66 3.60 -10.08
N GLU A 392 11.29 4.21 -11.07
CA GLU A 392 12.54 3.75 -11.67
C GLU A 392 13.71 4.51 -11.04
N ALA A 393 14.52 3.80 -10.28
CA ALA A 393 15.75 4.34 -9.72
C ALA A 393 16.83 4.47 -10.80
N ARG A 394 17.59 5.57 -10.77
CA ARG A 394 18.67 5.84 -11.70
C ARG A 394 20.02 5.67 -11.05
N SER A 395 21.02 5.30 -11.84
CA SER A 395 22.39 5.10 -11.40
C SER A 395 23.06 6.34 -10.81
N ILE A 396 22.54 7.53 -11.09
CA ILE A 396 23.00 8.80 -10.54
C ILE A 396 22.35 9.18 -9.19
N GLY A 397 21.54 8.28 -8.59
CA GLY A 397 20.89 8.51 -7.30
C GLY A 397 19.57 9.30 -7.36
N THR A 398 19.05 9.58 -8.56
CA THR A 398 17.72 10.16 -8.76
C THR A 398 16.70 9.06 -9.09
N SER A 399 15.41 9.42 -9.10
CA SER A 399 14.34 8.54 -9.57
C SER A 399 13.45 9.27 -10.56
N ILE A 400 12.80 8.48 -11.43
CA ILE A 400 11.72 8.94 -12.29
C ILE A 400 10.49 8.08 -12.09
N LEU A 401 9.33 8.61 -12.42
CA LEU A 401 8.12 7.83 -12.55
C LEU A 401 8.01 7.29 -13.98
N ARG A 402 7.58 6.05 -14.07
CA ARG A 402 7.15 5.44 -15.33
C ARG A 402 5.69 5.10 -15.24
N SER A 403 4.86 5.77 -16.04
CA SER A 403 3.43 5.51 -16.08
C SER A 403 3.06 4.71 -17.33
N TYR A 404 2.09 3.82 -17.16
CA TYR A 404 1.47 3.00 -18.20
C TYR A 404 -0.03 3.21 -18.10
N CYS A 405 -0.61 3.97 -19.04
CA CYS A 405 -2.01 4.39 -19.01
C CYS A 405 -2.81 3.62 -20.06
N PHE A 406 -3.88 2.94 -19.64
CA PHE A 406 -4.68 2.02 -20.45
C PHE A 406 -5.99 2.62 -20.95
N ASN A 407 -6.41 3.78 -20.46
CA ASN A 407 -7.64 4.48 -20.84
C ASN A 407 -7.49 5.39 -22.06
N VAL A 408 -6.49 5.16 -22.91
CA VAL A 408 -6.24 5.96 -24.10
C VAL A 408 -7.36 5.79 -25.11
N GLN A 409 -8.06 6.86 -25.44
CA GLN A 409 -8.90 6.91 -26.63
C GLN A 409 -7.96 7.04 -27.83
N HIS A 410 -7.84 5.98 -28.63
CA HIS A 410 -7.32 6.13 -29.98
C HIS A 410 -8.33 7.01 -30.74
N GLY A 411 -7.87 8.19 -31.18
CA GLY A 411 -8.69 9.09 -31.98
C GLY A 411 -9.35 8.30 -33.12
N SER A 412 -10.63 8.55 -33.32
CA SER A 412 -11.48 7.95 -34.34
C SER A 412 -11.10 8.41 -35.76
N ASP A 413 -9.84 8.18 -36.17
CA ASP A 413 -9.38 8.54 -37.53
C ASP A 413 -9.31 7.40 -38.52
N ASP A 414 -9.81 6.19 -38.19
CA ASP A 414 -9.83 5.05 -39.12
C ASP A 414 -11.23 4.52 -39.46
N CYS A 415 -12.26 5.35 -39.43
CA CYS A 415 -13.57 5.03 -39.97
C CYS A 415 -13.97 5.95 -41.11
N VAL A 416 -13.08 6.14 -42.12
CA VAL A 416 -13.46 6.62 -43.47
C VAL A 416 -12.54 5.92 -44.45
N ASN A 417 -12.97 4.73 -44.89
CA ASN A 417 -12.97 4.28 -46.30
C ASN A 417 -13.59 2.89 -46.39
#